data_916484e819c69e15f38b9db034cca193
#
_entry.id   916484e819c69e15f38b9db034cca193
#
_cell.length_a   1.000
_cell.length_b   1.000
_cell.length_c   1.000
_cell.angle_alpha   90.00
_cell.angle_beta   90.00
_cell.angle_gamma   90.00
#
_symmetry.space_group_name_H-M   'P 1'
#
loop_
_entity.id
_entity.type
_entity.pdbx_description
1 polymer ?
#
loop_
_entity_poly.entity_id
_entity_poly.type
_entity_poly.pdbx_seq_one_letter_code
_entity_poly.pdbx_strand_id
1 'polypeptide(L)'
;MTDRKNLTTNQGVPVGDNQNSMTAGRKGPTLIEDYVLIEKLAHFDRERVPERVVHARGAGAHGKFVTKKSMKKYTMAKFLQEEGTETEVFARFSTVIHGQHSPETLRDPRGFSVKFYTEEGNYDFVGNNLPVFFIRDAIKFPDVIHSLKPDPRTNIQDGNRYWDFFSLTPEATTMITYLFSDEGTPASYREIRGSSVHAFKWINEEGKTVYVKLRWVPKAGIVNLSTEQASQIQAKEFNHASRDLYEAIENGDYPEWDLYVQVLDPKDLDNFDFNPLDATKDWFEDVFPYEHVGTMTLDRNPDNIFAETESVGFNPGVLVRGMLPSEDRLLQGRLFSYSDTQRHRVGPNYLQLPINSPKAPVANNQRDGHMPFKQQTSSINYEPNSYDTEPKENLAFIEPEQEIRGDVAGRLIAEKPNNFGHAKEVWNRYSDAERAALVKNIVDDWSAVREDIKIRNLRNFYQVDPEFASRVAAGTGVNLEEHVADLK
;
A
#
# COMPACT_ATOMS: atom_id res chain seq x y z
N MET A 1 45.33 14.34 -4.61
CA MET A 1 44.46 15.48 -4.26
C MET A 1 43.07 15.07 -4.67
N THR A 2 42.18 14.85 -3.70
CA THR A 2 40.76 14.60 -4.00
C THR A 2 40.21 15.84 -4.71
N ASP A 3 39.64 15.63 -5.86
CA ASP A 3 39.00 16.68 -6.69
C ASP A 3 37.82 17.25 -5.88
N ARG A 4 38.09 18.25 -5.04
CA ARG A 4 37.04 18.88 -4.22
C ARG A 4 36.14 19.66 -5.15
N LYS A 5 34.90 19.24 -5.30
CA LYS A 5 33.87 20.03 -5.98
C LYS A 5 33.65 21.34 -5.21
N ASN A 6 33.69 22.45 -5.92
CA ASN A 6 33.32 23.74 -5.35
C ASN A 6 31.81 23.80 -5.10
N LEU A 7 31.37 24.53 -4.08
CA LEU A 7 29.97 24.95 -3.98
C LEU A 7 29.64 25.87 -5.14
N THR A 8 28.46 25.69 -5.70
CA THR A 8 27.92 26.55 -6.77
C THR A 8 26.49 26.95 -6.48
N THR A 9 26.04 28.01 -7.15
CA THR A 9 24.60 28.30 -7.31
C THR A 9 23.95 27.22 -8.19
N ASN A 10 22.61 27.19 -8.29
CA ASN A 10 21.91 26.32 -9.25
C ASN A 10 22.21 26.67 -10.72
N GLN A 11 22.78 27.85 -10.98
CA GLN A 11 23.26 28.27 -12.30
C GLN A 11 24.72 27.89 -12.57
N GLY A 12 25.37 27.19 -11.63
CA GLY A 12 26.75 26.71 -11.78
C GLY A 12 27.83 27.75 -11.41
N VAL A 13 27.48 28.91 -10.89
CA VAL A 13 28.45 29.93 -10.48
C VAL A 13 29.12 29.55 -9.16
N PRO A 14 30.46 29.46 -9.07
CA PRO A 14 31.16 29.14 -7.83
C PRO A 14 30.84 30.11 -6.68
N VAL A 15 30.62 29.56 -5.49
CA VAL A 15 30.30 30.30 -4.27
C VAL A 15 31.55 30.41 -3.39
N GLY A 16 32.00 31.63 -3.15
CA GLY A 16 33.21 31.90 -2.36
C GLY A 16 32.98 31.89 -0.84
N ASP A 17 31.84 32.37 -0.41
CA ASP A 17 31.43 32.39 1.01
C ASP A 17 29.97 31.90 1.14
N ASN A 18 29.77 30.86 1.94
CA ASN A 18 28.46 30.26 2.23
C ASN A 18 28.03 30.49 3.69
N GLN A 19 28.76 31.31 4.44
CA GLN A 19 28.51 31.57 5.86
C GLN A 19 27.99 32.98 6.13
N ASN A 20 28.27 33.94 5.22
CA ASN A 20 27.93 35.33 5.37
C ASN A 20 27.21 35.85 4.15
N SER A 21 26.16 36.65 4.36
CA SER A 21 25.46 37.35 3.28
C SER A 21 26.12 38.70 2.98
N MET A 22 25.88 39.22 1.78
CA MET A 22 26.33 40.58 1.39
C MET A 22 25.59 41.62 2.20
N THR A 23 26.33 42.61 2.69
CA THR A 23 25.78 43.71 3.49
C THR A 23 26.32 45.09 3.05
N ALA A 24 25.57 46.14 3.33
CA ALA A 24 26.03 47.52 3.15
C ALA A 24 27.06 47.90 4.20
N GLY A 25 28.33 47.49 3.99
CA GLY A 25 29.41 47.59 4.98
C GLY A 25 29.22 46.63 6.15
N ARG A 26 30.17 46.60 7.07
CA ARG A 26 30.20 45.59 8.16
C ARG A 26 29.05 45.66 9.17
N LYS A 27 28.34 46.77 9.23
CA LYS A 27 27.22 47.02 10.16
C LYS A 27 25.90 47.30 9.48
N GLY A 28 25.89 47.32 8.19
CA GLY A 28 24.69 47.65 7.37
C GLY A 28 23.76 46.43 7.21
N PRO A 29 22.59 46.68 6.65
CA PRO A 29 21.62 45.63 6.33
C PRO A 29 22.12 44.70 5.21
N THR A 30 21.56 43.49 5.17
CA THR A 30 21.74 42.53 4.09
C THR A 30 21.20 43.14 2.78
N LEU A 31 21.90 42.89 1.69
CA LEU A 31 21.53 43.38 0.38
C LEU A 31 20.74 42.32 -0.42
N ILE A 32 19.63 42.71 -1.03
CA ILE A 32 18.81 41.80 -1.84
C ILE A 32 19.51 41.41 -3.15
N GLU A 33 20.59 42.06 -3.55
CA GLU A 33 21.44 41.68 -4.70
C GLU A 33 22.30 40.44 -4.43
N ASP A 34 22.30 39.95 -3.18
CA ASP A 34 22.97 38.68 -2.84
C ASP A 34 22.23 37.47 -3.42
N TYR A 35 22.60 37.11 -4.63
CA TYR A 35 21.95 36.03 -5.35
C TYR A 35 22.08 34.67 -4.64
N VAL A 36 23.19 34.41 -3.92
CA VAL A 36 23.40 33.19 -3.15
C VAL A 36 22.37 33.09 -2.02
N LEU A 37 22.16 34.20 -1.29
CA LEU A 37 21.15 34.26 -0.24
C LEU A 37 19.74 34.01 -0.77
N ILE A 38 19.37 34.71 -1.86
CA ILE A 38 18.04 34.59 -2.47
C ILE A 38 17.79 33.14 -2.91
N GLU A 39 18.75 32.54 -3.61
CA GLU A 39 18.58 31.19 -4.15
C GLU A 39 18.45 30.14 -3.03
N LYS A 40 19.30 30.24 -1.99
CA LYS A 40 19.24 29.34 -0.83
C LYS A 40 17.89 29.40 -0.10
N LEU A 41 17.42 30.61 0.22
CA LEU A 41 16.13 30.77 0.90
C LEU A 41 14.97 30.32 0.02
N ALA A 42 14.95 30.75 -1.24
CA ALA A 42 13.90 30.37 -2.18
C ALA A 42 13.82 28.85 -2.41
N HIS A 43 14.97 28.14 -2.44
CA HIS A 43 14.99 26.70 -2.54
C HIS A 43 14.49 26.03 -1.25
N PHE A 44 15.01 26.44 -0.09
CA PHE A 44 14.64 25.94 1.22
C PHE A 44 13.12 26.01 1.48
N ASP A 45 12.49 27.14 1.13
CA ASP A 45 11.06 27.34 1.31
C ASP A 45 10.18 26.34 0.53
N ARG A 46 10.75 25.60 -0.44
CA ARG A 46 10.07 24.68 -1.34
C ARG A 46 10.65 23.25 -1.35
N GLU A 47 11.39 22.88 -0.32
CA GLU A 47 12.01 21.55 -0.21
C GLU A 47 11.03 20.42 0.14
N ARG A 48 9.74 20.73 0.22
CA ARG A 48 8.71 19.74 0.57
C ARG A 48 7.68 19.60 -0.53
N VAL A 49 7.18 18.37 -0.69
CA VAL A 49 5.94 18.06 -1.38
C VAL A 49 4.89 17.67 -0.33
N PRO A 50 3.58 17.75 -0.62
CA PRO A 50 2.56 17.22 0.27
C PRO A 50 2.87 15.74 0.62
N GLU A 51 2.70 15.38 1.89
CA GLU A 51 2.81 13.97 2.29
C GLU A 51 1.67 13.16 1.65
N ARG A 52 1.85 11.84 1.53
CA ARG A 52 0.75 10.95 1.10
C ARG A 52 -0.42 11.06 2.06
N VAL A 53 -1.64 11.09 1.52
CA VAL A 53 -2.88 11.19 2.31
C VAL A 53 -3.03 10.01 3.29
N VAL A 54 -2.52 8.83 2.90
CA VAL A 54 -2.27 7.65 3.72
C VAL A 54 -0.92 7.07 3.31
N HIS A 55 -0.29 6.25 4.16
CA HIS A 55 1.05 5.70 3.94
C HIS A 55 2.18 6.76 3.92
N ALA A 56 2.03 7.86 4.65
CA ALA A 56 3.01 8.94 4.65
C ALA A 56 4.36 8.48 5.24
N ARG A 57 4.34 7.80 6.40
CA ARG A 57 5.52 7.23 7.03
C ARG A 57 5.92 5.93 6.37
N GLY A 58 7.19 5.81 5.89
CA GLY A 58 7.65 4.57 5.29
C GLY A 58 9.12 4.58 4.89
N ALA A 59 9.63 3.41 4.53
CA ALA A 59 10.96 3.18 4.02
C ALA A 59 10.92 2.40 2.70
N GLY A 60 11.93 2.56 1.86
CA GLY A 60 12.05 1.84 0.60
C GLY A 60 13.42 1.22 0.41
N ALA A 61 13.51 0.24 -0.46
CA ALA A 61 14.75 -0.38 -0.88
C ALA A 61 14.64 -0.91 -2.32
N HIS A 62 15.77 -0.93 -2.99
CA HIS A 62 15.94 -1.60 -4.29
C HIS A 62 16.30 -3.06 -4.11
N GLY A 63 16.04 -3.83 -5.14
CA GLY A 63 16.42 -5.23 -5.17
C GLY A 63 16.05 -5.89 -6.48
N LYS A 64 15.91 -7.20 -6.42
CA LYS A 64 15.52 -8.01 -7.56
C LYS A 64 14.50 -9.06 -7.18
N PHE A 65 13.65 -9.39 -8.13
CA PHE A 65 12.75 -10.53 -8.11
C PHE A 65 13.27 -11.58 -9.09
N VAL A 66 13.29 -12.83 -8.65
CA VAL A 66 13.68 -13.97 -9.49
C VAL A 66 12.50 -14.92 -9.60
N THR A 67 11.99 -15.12 -10.79
CA THR A 67 10.93 -16.11 -11.06
C THR A 67 11.47 -17.51 -10.79
N LYS A 68 10.83 -18.27 -9.90
CA LYS A 68 11.25 -19.63 -9.49
C LYS A 68 10.40 -20.72 -10.14
N LYS A 69 9.24 -20.37 -10.66
CA LYS A 69 8.34 -21.27 -11.35
C LYS A 69 7.62 -20.55 -12.47
N SER A 70 7.59 -21.15 -13.65
CA SER A 70 6.85 -20.60 -14.79
C SER A 70 5.35 -20.51 -14.51
N MET A 71 4.76 -19.32 -14.73
CA MET A 71 3.34 -19.05 -14.58
C MET A 71 2.60 -18.99 -15.91
N LYS A 72 3.20 -19.44 -17.02
CA LYS A 72 2.62 -19.41 -18.38
C LYS A 72 1.25 -20.06 -18.50
N LYS A 73 0.93 -21.01 -17.63
CA LYS A 73 -0.42 -21.63 -17.59
C LYS A 73 -1.51 -20.67 -17.11
N TYR A 74 -1.16 -19.57 -16.46
CA TYR A 74 -2.10 -18.62 -15.89
C TYR A 74 -2.00 -17.21 -16.49
N THR A 75 -0.80 -16.77 -16.88
CA THR A 75 -0.59 -15.40 -17.37
C THR A 75 0.40 -15.39 -18.55
N MET A 76 0.22 -14.45 -19.47
CA MET A 76 1.18 -14.18 -20.54
C MET A 76 2.24 -13.13 -20.16
N ALA A 77 2.26 -12.64 -18.91
CA ALA A 77 3.24 -11.66 -18.44
C ALA A 77 4.66 -12.23 -18.57
N LYS A 78 5.49 -11.60 -19.37
CA LYS A 78 6.81 -12.14 -19.78
C LYS A 78 7.74 -12.41 -18.60
N PHE A 79 7.79 -11.51 -17.61
CA PHE A 79 8.69 -11.67 -16.46
C PHE A 79 8.37 -12.92 -15.60
N LEU A 80 7.20 -13.54 -15.80
CA LEU A 80 6.74 -14.76 -15.12
C LEU A 80 6.73 -16.01 -16.02
N GLN A 81 7.23 -15.91 -17.27
CA GLN A 81 7.17 -17.03 -18.21
C GLN A 81 8.23 -18.09 -17.95
N GLU A 82 9.43 -17.68 -17.58
CA GLU A 82 10.57 -18.59 -17.47
C GLU A 82 11.21 -18.54 -16.09
N GLU A 83 11.54 -19.71 -15.57
CA GLU A 83 12.31 -19.86 -14.35
C GLU A 83 13.70 -19.24 -14.52
N GLY A 84 14.15 -18.51 -13.49
CA GLY A 84 15.42 -17.80 -13.48
C GLY A 84 15.35 -16.39 -14.05
N THR A 85 14.20 -15.95 -14.59
CA THR A 85 14.04 -14.57 -15.04
C THR A 85 14.22 -13.61 -13.87
N GLU A 86 15.21 -12.69 -14.00
CA GLU A 86 15.45 -11.63 -13.01
C GLU A 86 14.76 -10.33 -13.45
N THR A 87 14.07 -9.67 -12.51
CA THR A 87 13.41 -8.37 -12.71
C THR A 87 13.83 -7.43 -11.59
N GLU A 88 14.33 -6.25 -11.93
CA GLU A 88 14.62 -5.24 -10.90
C GLU A 88 13.35 -4.77 -10.22
N VAL A 89 13.44 -4.49 -8.92
CA VAL A 89 12.30 -4.00 -8.13
C VAL A 89 12.70 -2.83 -7.24
N PHE A 90 11.70 -2.03 -6.90
CA PHE A 90 11.74 -1.10 -5.77
C PHE A 90 10.58 -1.40 -4.85
N ALA A 91 10.86 -1.76 -3.62
CA ALA A 91 9.84 -2.00 -2.59
C ALA A 91 9.69 -0.78 -1.67
N ARG A 92 8.47 -0.51 -1.21
CA ARG A 92 8.19 0.47 -0.18
C ARG A 92 7.24 -0.11 0.86
N PHE A 93 7.68 -0.04 2.12
CA PHE A 93 6.91 -0.39 3.31
C PHE A 93 6.46 0.89 4.02
N SER A 94 5.32 0.84 4.72
CA SER A 94 4.81 2.03 5.41
C SER A 94 3.82 1.67 6.51
N THR A 95 3.61 2.57 7.48
CA THR A 95 2.34 2.64 8.22
C THR A 95 1.24 3.19 7.30
N VAL A 96 0.01 3.36 7.77
CA VAL A 96 -1.12 3.77 6.92
C VAL A 96 -1.70 5.11 7.32
N ILE A 97 -2.14 5.26 8.57
CA ILE A 97 -3.03 6.35 8.98
C ILE A 97 -2.29 7.64 9.36
N HIS A 98 -1.14 7.51 9.98
CA HIS A 98 -0.45 8.63 10.61
C HIS A 98 0.49 9.38 9.66
N GLY A 99 0.88 10.61 10.04
CA GLY A 99 1.76 11.49 9.25
C GLY A 99 3.21 10.98 9.16
N GLN A 100 3.99 11.64 8.31
CA GLN A 100 5.36 11.23 7.94
C GLN A 100 6.34 11.07 9.13
N HIS A 101 6.10 11.77 10.24
CA HIS A 101 7.00 11.73 11.42
C HIS A 101 6.42 10.93 12.59
N SER A 102 5.35 10.17 12.39
CA SER A 102 4.75 9.31 13.41
C SER A 102 5.62 8.11 13.74
N PRO A 103 5.45 7.50 14.93
CA PRO A 103 6.14 6.25 15.28
C PRO A 103 5.73 5.08 14.36
N GLU A 104 6.69 4.19 14.07
CA GLU A 104 6.45 3.03 13.21
C GLU A 104 5.89 1.82 13.96
N THR A 105 5.81 1.86 15.29
CA THR A 105 5.28 0.78 16.14
C THR A 105 3.81 0.97 16.54
N LEU A 106 3.14 1.99 16.00
CA LEU A 106 1.70 2.18 16.20
C LEU A 106 0.91 0.98 15.64
N ARG A 107 -0.21 0.65 16.30
CA ARG A 107 -1.17 -0.32 15.79
C ARG A 107 -1.83 0.23 14.54
N ASP A 108 -1.46 -0.33 13.41
CA ASP A 108 -1.86 0.15 12.08
C ASP A 108 -1.61 -0.96 11.05
N PRO A 109 -2.35 -1.08 9.96
CA PRO A 109 -1.91 -1.89 8.84
C PRO A 109 -0.55 -1.41 8.33
N ARG A 110 0.20 -2.29 7.68
CA ARG A 110 1.43 -1.90 6.99
C ARG A 110 1.23 -1.99 5.49
N GLY A 111 1.52 -0.89 4.80
CA GLY A 111 1.62 -0.89 3.34
C GLY A 111 2.80 -1.75 2.90
N PHE A 112 2.59 -2.53 1.86
CA PHE A 112 3.59 -3.36 1.20
C PHE A 112 3.43 -3.13 -0.30
N SER A 113 4.30 -2.36 -0.93
CA SER A 113 4.23 -2.06 -2.35
C SER A 113 5.54 -2.41 -3.04
N VAL A 114 5.46 -3.02 -4.22
CA VAL A 114 6.62 -3.39 -5.04
C VAL A 114 6.37 -2.93 -6.47
N LYS A 115 7.29 -2.14 -7.00
CA LYS A 115 7.36 -1.77 -8.41
C LYS A 115 8.34 -2.70 -9.10
N PHE A 116 7.87 -3.40 -10.12
CA PHE A 116 8.70 -4.24 -10.99
C PHE A 116 8.99 -3.46 -12.28
N TYR A 117 10.26 -3.37 -12.63
CA TYR A 117 10.70 -2.74 -13.88
C TYR A 117 10.89 -3.84 -14.94
N THR A 118 9.76 -4.31 -15.49
CA THR A 118 9.78 -5.42 -16.46
C THR A 118 10.17 -4.96 -17.86
N GLU A 119 10.50 -5.89 -18.73
CA GLU A 119 10.78 -5.60 -20.15
C GLU A 119 9.56 -5.11 -20.94
N GLU A 120 8.32 -5.36 -20.43
CA GLU A 120 7.06 -4.94 -21.04
C GLU A 120 6.49 -3.65 -20.44
N GLY A 121 7.19 -3.04 -19.47
CA GLY A 121 6.74 -1.87 -18.72
C GLY A 121 6.77 -2.12 -17.22
N ASN A 122 6.29 -1.15 -16.44
CA ASN A 122 6.20 -1.34 -14.99
C ASN A 122 4.99 -2.20 -14.65
N TYR A 123 5.17 -3.01 -13.60
CA TYR A 123 4.08 -3.67 -12.88
C TYR A 123 4.14 -3.25 -11.41
N ASP A 124 3.01 -2.81 -10.84
CA ASP A 124 2.93 -2.41 -9.44
C ASP A 124 2.09 -3.39 -8.61
N PHE A 125 2.74 -4.10 -7.69
CA PHE A 125 2.03 -4.75 -6.58
C PHE A 125 1.77 -3.72 -5.49
N VAL A 126 0.49 -3.51 -5.09
CA VAL A 126 0.12 -2.52 -4.07
C VAL A 126 -0.80 -3.16 -3.03
N GLY A 127 -0.20 -3.61 -1.95
CA GLY A 127 -0.85 -4.41 -0.91
C GLY A 127 -0.62 -3.93 0.52
N ASN A 128 -1.01 -4.78 1.45
CA ASN A 128 -0.86 -4.60 2.89
C ASN A 128 -0.32 -5.87 3.54
N ASN A 129 0.17 -5.75 4.80
CA ASN A 129 0.50 -6.93 5.60
C ASN A 129 -0.73 -7.76 5.96
N LEU A 130 -1.88 -7.11 6.19
CA LEU A 130 -3.13 -7.78 6.49
C LEU A 130 -3.86 -8.20 5.21
N PRO A 131 -4.51 -9.37 5.17
CA PRO A 131 -5.00 -9.96 3.92
C PRO A 131 -6.33 -9.40 3.44
N VAL A 132 -6.99 -8.58 4.23
CA VAL A 132 -8.30 -7.97 3.95
C VAL A 132 -8.27 -6.47 4.21
N PHE A 133 -9.37 -5.77 3.88
CA PHE A 133 -9.54 -4.35 4.17
C PHE A 133 -10.83 -4.09 4.98
N PHE A 134 -10.98 -2.88 5.52
CA PHE A 134 -12.11 -2.49 6.37
C PHE A 134 -13.45 -2.44 5.63
N ILE A 135 -13.43 -2.18 4.34
CA ILE A 135 -14.59 -1.91 3.51
C ILE A 135 -14.48 -2.65 2.18
N ARG A 136 -15.63 -2.95 1.57
CA ARG A 136 -15.71 -3.62 0.26
C ARG A 136 -15.92 -2.68 -0.92
N ASP A 137 -16.27 -1.43 -0.66
CA ASP A 137 -16.62 -0.45 -1.70
C ASP A 137 -15.83 0.85 -1.52
N ALA A 138 -15.19 1.31 -2.58
CA ALA A 138 -14.33 2.49 -2.57
C ALA A 138 -15.06 3.79 -2.16
N ILE A 139 -16.38 3.85 -2.29
CA ILE A 139 -17.16 5.02 -1.88
C ILE A 139 -17.03 5.30 -0.37
N LYS A 140 -16.75 4.27 0.44
CA LYS A 140 -16.54 4.40 1.90
C LYS A 140 -15.08 4.72 2.27
N PHE A 141 -14.15 4.74 1.31
CA PHE A 141 -12.72 4.92 1.62
C PHE A 141 -12.43 6.26 2.31
N PRO A 142 -12.93 7.42 1.86
CA PRO A 142 -12.72 8.67 2.58
C PRO A 142 -13.26 8.62 4.01
N ASP A 143 -14.42 8.01 4.22
CA ASP A 143 -15.08 7.98 5.53
C ASP A 143 -14.33 7.10 6.54
N VAL A 144 -13.86 5.91 6.14
CA VAL A 144 -13.05 5.06 7.03
C VAL A 144 -11.74 5.77 7.38
N ILE A 145 -11.09 6.43 6.42
CA ILE A 145 -9.85 7.16 6.69
C ILE A 145 -10.12 8.38 7.60
N HIS A 146 -11.18 9.14 7.35
CA HIS A 146 -11.56 10.26 8.22
C HIS A 146 -11.88 9.81 9.66
N SER A 147 -12.49 8.62 9.83
CA SER A 147 -12.77 8.08 11.16
C SER A 147 -11.48 7.71 11.92
N LEU A 148 -10.48 7.19 11.21
CA LEU A 148 -9.20 6.76 11.77
C LEU A 148 -8.21 7.91 12.02
N LYS A 149 -8.35 9.05 11.33
CA LYS A 149 -7.51 10.24 11.51
C LYS A 149 -7.95 11.06 12.72
N PRO A 150 -7.05 11.94 13.25
CA PRO A 150 -7.39 12.87 14.30
C PRO A 150 -8.65 13.68 14.00
N ASP A 151 -9.35 14.09 15.05
CA ASP A 151 -10.50 14.99 14.96
C ASP A 151 -10.13 16.27 14.21
N PRO A 152 -10.87 16.66 13.14
CA PRO A 152 -10.49 17.78 12.27
C PRO A 152 -10.57 19.15 12.95
N ARG A 153 -11.24 19.25 14.11
CA ARG A 153 -11.34 20.49 14.89
C ARG A 153 -10.21 20.63 15.91
N THR A 154 -9.81 19.52 16.53
CA THR A 154 -8.83 19.54 17.64
C THR A 154 -7.46 19.01 17.28
N ASN A 155 -7.36 18.25 16.17
CA ASN A 155 -6.19 17.48 15.76
C ASN A 155 -5.74 16.45 16.81
N ILE A 156 -6.68 15.95 17.62
CA ILE A 156 -6.44 14.93 18.64
C ILE A 156 -7.01 13.59 18.16
N GLN A 157 -6.23 12.52 18.35
CA GLN A 157 -6.70 11.16 18.08
C GLN A 157 -7.78 10.78 19.07
N ASP A 158 -8.91 10.23 18.56
CA ASP A 158 -10.05 9.86 19.37
C ASP A 158 -10.61 8.49 18.96
N GLY A 159 -10.51 7.52 19.86
CA GLY A 159 -11.00 6.15 19.67
C GLY A 159 -12.52 6.09 19.40
N ASN A 160 -13.29 7.03 19.91
CA ASN A 160 -14.74 7.08 19.65
C ASN A 160 -15.04 7.20 18.15
N ARG A 161 -14.22 7.88 17.37
CA ARG A 161 -14.45 8.14 15.94
C ARG A 161 -14.40 6.85 15.13
N TYR A 162 -13.31 6.09 15.22
CA TYR A 162 -13.17 4.88 14.42
C TYR A 162 -13.98 3.70 14.97
N TRP A 163 -14.15 3.59 16.29
CA TRP A 163 -15.03 2.56 16.84
C TRP A 163 -16.51 2.81 16.54
N ASP A 164 -16.95 4.08 16.46
CA ASP A 164 -18.29 4.43 16.00
C ASP A 164 -18.50 3.98 14.56
N PHE A 165 -17.54 4.34 13.65
CA PHE A 165 -17.58 3.90 12.26
C PHE A 165 -17.62 2.37 12.14
N PHE A 166 -16.74 1.67 12.85
CA PHE A 166 -16.68 0.20 12.81
C PHE A 166 -17.99 -0.43 13.32
N SER A 167 -18.57 0.10 14.38
CA SER A 167 -19.80 -0.41 14.95
C SER A 167 -20.99 -0.38 13.96
N LEU A 168 -20.96 0.58 13.03
CA LEU A 168 -21.97 0.80 12.00
C LEU A 168 -21.56 0.19 10.63
N THR A 169 -20.40 -0.41 10.54
CA THR A 169 -19.82 -1.01 9.31
C THR A 169 -19.43 -2.45 9.58
N PRO A 170 -20.39 -3.39 9.67
CA PRO A 170 -20.13 -4.77 10.10
C PRO A 170 -19.15 -5.53 9.16
N GLU A 171 -19.00 -5.11 7.90
CA GLU A 171 -18.02 -5.66 6.98
C GLU A 171 -16.55 -5.44 7.44
N ALA A 172 -16.31 -4.48 8.36
CA ALA A 172 -14.98 -4.20 8.90
C ALA A 172 -14.53 -5.24 9.95
N THR A 173 -15.42 -6.11 10.42
CA THR A 173 -15.15 -6.98 11.58
C THR A 173 -13.97 -7.93 11.34
N THR A 174 -13.82 -8.49 10.14
CA THR A 174 -12.66 -9.34 9.81
C THR A 174 -11.34 -8.54 9.91
N MET A 175 -11.32 -7.33 9.35
CA MET A 175 -10.14 -6.47 9.42
C MET A 175 -9.80 -6.05 10.85
N ILE A 176 -10.82 -5.77 11.68
CA ILE A 176 -10.65 -5.45 13.11
C ILE A 176 -10.01 -6.63 13.84
N THR A 177 -10.48 -7.86 13.56
CA THR A 177 -9.93 -9.07 14.18
C THR A 177 -8.43 -9.22 13.88
N TYR A 178 -8.00 -8.97 12.65
CA TYR A 178 -6.58 -8.96 12.31
C TYR A 178 -5.83 -7.77 12.93
N LEU A 179 -6.38 -6.56 12.80
CA LEU A 179 -5.69 -5.32 13.22
C LEU A 179 -5.48 -5.25 14.73
N PHE A 180 -6.43 -5.74 15.53
CA PHE A 180 -6.32 -5.73 16.99
C PHE A 180 -5.65 -7.00 17.54
N SER A 181 -5.34 -8.00 16.72
CA SER A 181 -4.34 -9.01 17.07
C SER A 181 -2.93 -8.38 17.07
N ASP A 182 -1.91 -9.15 17.44
CA ASP A 182 -0.53 -8.65 17.40
C ASP A 182 -0.01 -8.45 15.96
N GLU A 183 -0.72 -8.95 14.94
CA GLU A 183 -0.42 -8.65 13.52
C GLU A 183 -0.54 -7.14 13.17
N GLY A 184 -1.28 -6.38 13.97
CA GLY A 184 -1.35 -4.92 13.86
C GLY A 184 -0.11 -4.17 14.36
N THR A 185 0.79 -4.85 15.05
CA THR A 185 2.05 -4.30 15.61
C THR A 185 3.26 -5.17 15.22
N PRO A 186 3.59 -5.29 13.91
CA PRO A 186 4.72 -6.09 13.48
C PRO A 186 6.04 -5.55 14.02
N ALA A 187 7.01 -6.47 14.24
CA ALA A 187 8.29 -6.15 14.85
C ALA A 187 9.18 -5.31 13.92
N SER A 188 9.15 -5.57 12.61
CA SER A 188 9.92 -4.82 11.61
C SER A 188 9.24 -4.89 10.24
N TYR A 189 9.77 -4.14 9.26
CA TYR A 189 9.33 -4.29 7.87
C TYR A 189 9.82 -5.59 7.23
N ARG A 190 10.91 -6.19 7.70
CA ARG A 190 11.48 -7.44 7.18
C ARG A 190 10.66 -8.67 7.56
N GLU A 191 9.84 -8.58 8.56
CA GLU A 191 9.10 -9.69 9.19
C GLU A 191 7.58 -9.62 8.93
N ILE A 192 7.16 -8.81 7.96
CA ILE A 192 5.75 -8.74 7.55
C ILE A 192 5.49 -9.56 6.28
N ARG A 193 4.31 -10.16 6.23
CA ARG A 193 3.76 -10.66 4.97
C ARG A 193 3.25 -9.50 4.10
N GLY A 194 3.06 -9.75 2.81
CA GLY A 194 2.40 -8.81 1.90
C GLY A 194 1.21 -9.49 1.22
N SER A 195 0.06 -8.86 1.20
CA SER A 195 -1.13 -9.36 0.54
C SER A 195 -1.61 -8.38 -0.52
N SER A 196 -2.03 -8.88 -1.69
CA SER A 196 -2.69 -8.04 -2.70
C SER A 196 -4.03 -7.49 -2.19
N VAL A 197 -4.63 -8.07 -1.16
CA VAL A 197 -5.98 -7.80 -0.64
C VAL A 197 -7.03 -8.15 -1.68
N HIS A 198 -6.92 -7.57 -2.87
CA HIS A 198 -7.82 -7.77 -4.01
C HIS A 198 -7.47 -9.02 -4.80
N ALA A 199 -8.50 -9.59 -5.42
CA ALA A 199 -8.30 -10.50 -6.53
C ALA A 199 -8.03 -9.69 -7.81
N PHE A 200 -7.10 -10.18 -8.64
CA PHE A 200 -6.82 -9.70 -9.99
C PHE A 200 -7.18 -10.80 -10.98
N LYS A 201 -7.20 -10.48 -12.28
CA LYS A 201 -7.31 -11.46 -13.35
C LYS A 201 -5.95 -11.70 -13.97
N TRP A 202 -5.59 -12.97 -14.14
CA TRP A 202 -4.48 -13.38 -14.97
C TRP A 202 -5.02 -14.09 -16.22
N ILE A 203 -4.41 -13.79 -17.38
CA ILE A 203 -4.85 -14.32 -18.68
C ILE A 203 -3.62 -14.90 -19.38
N ASN A 204 -3.71 -16.15 -19.79
CA ASN A 204 -2.65 -16.83 -20.50
C ASN A 204 -2.72 -16.60 -22.03
N GLU A 205 -1.74 -17.10 -22.77
CA GLU A 205 -1.67 -16.95 -24.25
C GLU A 205 -2.85 -17.61 -25.00
N GLU A 206 -3.57 -18.55 -24.35
CA GLU A 206 -4.76 -19.19 -24.91
C GLU A 206 -6.04 -18.37 -24.63
N GLY A 207 -5.93 -17.22 -23.95
CA GLY A 207 -7.06 -16.38 -23.53
C GLY A 207 -7.81 -16.91 -22.31
N LYS A 208 -7.31 -17.94 -21.63
CA LYS A 208 -7.93 -18.47 -20.42
C LYS A 208 -7.68 -17.52 -19.25
N THR A 209 -8.77 -17.08 -18.63
CA THR A 209 -8.74 -16.19 -17.45
C THR A 209 -8.87 -16.99 -16.16
N VAL A 210 -8.13 -16.56 -15.13
CA VAL A 210 -8.29 -16.99 -13.73
C VAL A 210 -8.26 -15.77 -12.81
N TYR A 211 -8.95 -15.86 -11.68
CA TYR A 211 -8.78 -14.89 -10.58
C TYR A 211 -7.61 -15.30 -9.71
N VAL A 212 -6.83 -14.33 -9.25
CA VAL A 212 -5.66 -14.57 -8.41
C VAL A 212 -5.58 -13.59 -7.24
N LYS A 213 -5.14 -14.08 -6.08
CA LYS A 213 -4.57 -13.24 -5.01
C LYS A 213 -3.11 -13.57 -4.84
N LEU A 214 -2.31 -12.54 -4.53
CA LEU A 214 -0.87 -12.65 -4.37
C LEU A 214 -0.49 -12.49 -2.89
N ARG A 215 0.49 -13.29 -2.45
CA ARG A 215 1.00 -13.33 -1.08
C ARG A 215 2.52 -13.30 -1.05
N TRP A 216 3.08 -12.30 -0.40
CA TRP A 216 4.48 -12.27 -0.02
C TRP A 216 4.65 -12.89 1.37
N VAL A 217 5.56 -13.83 1.51
CA VAL A 217 5.89 -14.48 2.78
C VAL A 217 7.36 -14.21 3.09
N PRO A 218 7.69 -13.55 4.22
CA PRO A 218 9.07 -13.24 4.56
C PRO A 218 9.82 -14.52 4.93
N LYS A 219 11.04 -14.70 4.41
CA LYS A 219 11.89 -15.84 4.79
C LYS A 219 12.41 -15.75 6.21
N ALA A 220 12.49 -14.55 6.77
CA ALA A 220 12.84 -14.34 8.18
C ALA A 220 11.75 -14.83 9.16
N GLY A 221 10.54 -15.16 8.62
CA GLY A 221 9.37 -15.45 9.44
C GLY A 221 8.58 -14.21 9.80
N ILE A 222 7.40 -14.41 10.41
CA ILE A 222 6.50 -13.33 10.84
C ILE A 222 6.70 -13.15 12.34
N VAL A 223 7.07 -11.94 12.76
CA VAL A 223 7.25 -11.59 14.16
C VAL A 223 6.44 -10.32 14.48
N ASN A 224 5.68 -10.39 15.55
CA ASN A 224 4.84 -9.29 16.00
C ASN A 224 5.20 -8.89 17.43
N LEU A 225 4.93 -7.64 17.79
CA LEU A 225 5.16 -7.07 19.12
C LEU A 225 3.86 -7.11 19.93
N SER A 226 3.96 -7.37 21.22
CA SER A 226 2.85 -7.02 22.11
C SER A 226 2.70 -5.48 22.18
N THR A 227 1.53 -5.02 22.63
CA THR A 227 1.28 -3.57 22.83
C THR A 227 2.31 -2.94 23.77
N GLU A 228 2.75 -3.64 24.81
CA GLU A 228 3.78 -3.19 25.76
C GLU A 228 5.14 -3.07 25.09
N GLN A 229 5.55 -4.08 24.30
CA GLN A 229 6.82 -4.04 23.55
C GLN A 229 6.83 -2.90 22.53
N ALA A 230 5.73 -2.75 21.76
CA ALA A 230 5.57 -1.64 20.83
C ALA A 230 5.71 -0.27 21.51
N SER A 231 5.07 -0.09 22.67
CA SER A 231 5.16 1.14 23.45
C SER A 231 6.58 1.42 23.99
N GLN A 232 7.29 0.37 24.43
CA GLN A 232 8.67 0.49 24.91
C GLN A 232 9.64 0.89 23.78
N ILE A 233 9.47 0.33 22.59
CA ILE A 233 10.27 0.70 21.41
C ILE A 233 9.95 2.13 21.00
N GLN A 234 8.66 2.48 20.92
CA GLN A 234 8.19 3.82 20.56
C GLN A 234 8.78 4.91 21.49
N ALA A 235 8.90 4.63 22.78
CA ALA A 235 9.48 5.56 23.73
C ALA A 235 10.98 5.87 23.48
N LYS A 236 11.66 5.02 22.73
CA LYS A 236 13.09 5.14 22.42
C LYS A 236 13.37 5.59 21.00
N GLU A 237 12.64 5.06 20.04
CA GLU A 237 12.93 5.21 18.61
C GLU A 237 11.66 5.20 17.75
N PHE A 238 11.34 6.33 17.13
CA PHE A 238 10.23 6.42 16.18
C PHE A 238 10.55 5.76 14.83
N ASN A 239 11.83 5.66 14.48
CA ASN A 239 12.34 5.17 13.19
C ASN A 239 12.73 3.69 13.24
N HIS A 240 12.21 2.94 14.19
CA HIS A 240 12.63 1.58 14.51
C HIS A 240 12.67 0.65 13.26
N ALA A 241 11.56 0.54 12.53
CA ALA A 241 11.47 -0.37 11.40
C ALA A 241 12.25 0.13 10.17
N SER A 242 12.30 1.45 9.96
CA SER A 242 13.14 2.06 8.90
C SER A 242 14.62 1.84 9.16
N ARG A 243 15.08 2.00 10.42
CA ARG A 243 16.46 1.74 10.81
C ARG A 243 16.81 0.27 10.62
N ASP A 244 15.97 -0.64 11.09
CA ASP A 244 16.18 -2.08 10.96
C ASP A 244 16.35 -2.51 9.50
N LEU A 245 15.49 -2.05 8.61
CA LEU A 245 15.59 -2.34 7.17
C LEU A 245 16.89 -1.78 6.57
N TYR A 246 17.20 -0.51 6.89
CA TYR A 246 18.38 0.16 6.35
C TYR A 246 19.67 -0.52 6.80
N GLU A 247 19.82 -0.76 8.10
CA GLU A 247 21.02 -1.37 8.67
C GLU A 247 21.20 -2.83 8.25
N ALA A 248 20.12 -3.60 8.09
CA ALA A 248 20.20 -4.96 7.57
C ALA A 248 20.82 -4.99 6.17
N ILE A 249 20.35 -4.12 5.27
CA ILE A 249 20.88 -4.03 3.90
C ILE A 249 22.34 -3.55 3.90
N GLU A 250 22.70 -2.52 4.69
CA GLU A 250 24.09 -2.04 4.82
C GLU A 250 25.04 -3.13 5.33
N ASN A 251 24.57 -4.01 6.20
CA ASN A 251 25.34 -5.10 6.76
C ASN A 251 25.38 -6.36 5.86
N GLY A 252 24.70 -6.35 4.72
CA GLY A 252 24.61 -7.49 3.80
C GLY A 252 23.65 -8.59 4.25
N ASP A 253 22.81 -8.32 5.28
CA ASP A 253 21.71 -9.18 5.71
C ASP A 253 20.45 -8.85 4.88
N TYR A 254 20.46 -9.28 3.63
CA TYR A 254 19.45 -8.91 2.64
C TYR A 254 18.11 -9.57 2.94
N PRO A 255 17.04 -8.81 3.21
CA PRO A 255 15.73 -9.37 3.47
C PRO A 255 15.12 -9.96 2.20
N GLU A 256 14.46 -11.11 2.37
CA GLU A 256 13.86 -11.87 1.28
C GLU A 256 12.40 -12.24 1.57
N TRP A 257 11.61 -12.27 0.48
CA TRP A 257 10.22 -12.76 0.49
C TRP A 257 9.97 -13.69 -0.68
N ASP A 258 9.29 -14.79 -0.41
CA ASP A 258 8.73 -15.63 -1.45
C ASP A 258 7.34 -15.13 -1.84
N LEU A 259 7.12 -15.00 -3.16
CA LEU A 259 5.81 -14.67 -3.73
C LEU A 259 5.04 -15.95 -4.03
N TYR A 260 3.81 -16.00 -3.54
CA TYR A 260 2.85 -17.06 -3.85
C TYR A 260 1.64 -16.49 -4.56
N VAL A 261 1.02 -17.32 -5.41
CA VAL A 261 -0.27 -17.06 -6.04
C VAL A 261 -1.30 -18.05 -5.54
N GLN A 262 -2.50 -17.56 -5.25
CA GLN A 262 -3.71 -18.33 -5.02
C GLN A 262 -4.61 -18.16 -6.23
N VAL A 263 -5.19 -19.23 -6.74
CA VAL A 263 -5.91 -19.23 -8.02
C VAL A 263 -7.34 -19.70 -7.84
N LEU A 264 -8.28 -18.99 -8.48
CA LEU A 264 -9.69 -19.34 -8.54
C LEU A 264 -10.16 -19.35 -10.01
N ASP A 265 -10.72 -20.47 -10.45
CA ASP A 265 -11.36 -20.55 -11.78
C ASP A 265 -12.67 -19.74 -11.76
N PRO A 266 -12.94 -18.88 -12.76
CA PRO A 266 -14.18 -18.08 -12.83
C PRO A 266 -15.47 -18.89 -12.69
N LYS A 267 -15.49 -20.15 -13.13
CA LYS A 267 -16.65 -21.04 -13.01
C LYS A 267 -17.01 -21.38 -11.56
N ASP A 268 -16.03 -21.29 -10.65
CA ASP A 268 -16.18 -21.64 -9.23
C ASP A 268 -16.53 -20.43 -8.35
N LEU A 269 -16.68 -19.24 -8.94
CA LEU A 269 -16.91 -17.98 -8.22
C LEU A 269 -18.17 -18.03 -7.32
N ASP A 270 -19.22 -18.71 -7.81
CA ASP A 270 -20.50 -18.82 -7.11
C ASP A 270 -20.58 -19.98 -6.11
N ASN A 271 -19.54 -20.81 -6.00
CA ASN A 271 -19.50 -21.98 -5.12
C ASN A 271 -19.35 -21.65 -3.63
N PHE A 272 -19.12 -20.37 -3.29
CA PHE A 272 -18.89 -19.91 -1.93
C PHE A 272 -20.13 -19.21 -1.36
N ASP A 273 -20.27 -19.23 -0.04
CA ASP A 273 -21.30 -18.48 0.71
C ASP A 273 -20.91 -16.98 0.88
N PHE A 274 -19.78 -16.58 0.33
CA PHE A 274 -19.28 -15.21 0.27
C PHE A 274 -18.83 -14.89 -1.17
N ASN A 275 -18.64 -13.59 -1.46
CA ASN A 275 -18.06 -13.16 -2.72
C ASN A 275 -16.53 -13.19 -2.65
N PRO A 276 -15.82 -14.06 -3.37
CA PRO A 276 -14.34 -14.12 -3.35
C PRO A 276 -13.65 -12.85 -3.85
N LEU A 277 -14.35 -11.97 -4.58
CA LEU A 277 -13.83 -10.69 -5.05
C LEU A 277 -14.05 -9.56 -4.04
N ASP A 278 -14.67 -9.82 -2.88
CA ASP A 278 -14.86 -8.84 -1.82
C ASP A 278 -13.55 -8.63 -1.05
N ALA A 279 -13.04 -7.40 -0.99
CA ALA A 279 -11.81 -7.03 -0.30
C ALA A 279 -11.83 -7.28 1.21
N THR A 280 -13.01 -7.53 1.82
CA THR A 280 -13.15 -7.90 3.23
C THR A 280 -13.02 -9.41 3.48
N LYS A 281 -12.76 -10.19 2.43
CA LYS A 281 -12.67 -11.65 2.47
C LYS A 281 -11.24 -12.13 2.24
N ASP A 282 -10.75 -12.97 3.11
CA ASP A 282 -9.48 -13.66 2.91
C ASP A 282 -9.65 -14.92 2.05
N TRP A 283 -8.58 -15.34 1.39
CA TRP A 283 -8.47 -16.62 0.73
C TRP A 283 -7.55 -17.50 1.59
N PHE A 284 -8.15 -18.25 2.52
CA PHE A 284 -7.39 -19.12 3.42
C PHE A 284 -6.67 -20.22 2.63
N GLU A 285 -5.44 -20.53 3.02
CA GLU A 285 -4.54 -21.45 2.29
C GLU A 285 -5.12 -22.87 2.15
N ASP A 286 -5.85 -23.34 3.14
CA ASP A 286 -6.51 -24.67 3.13
C ASP A 286 -7.65 -24.77 2.10
N VAL A 287 -8.20 -23.62 1.67
CA VAL A 287 -9.24 -23.53 0.64
C VAL A 287 -8.65 -23.10 -0.71
N PHE A 288 -7.69 -22.18 -0.69
CA PHE A 288 -6.98 -21.64 -1.86
C PHE A 288 -5.48 -21.88 -1.69
N PRO A 289 -4.95 -23.02 -2.13
CA PRO A 289 -3.56 -23.38 -1.89
C PRO A 289 -2.56 -22.39 -2.50
N TYR A 290 -1.43 -22.19 -1.83
CA TYR A 290 -0.32 -21.40 -2.31
C TYR A 290 0.44 -22.11 -3.42
N GLU A 291 0.68 -21.43 -4.53
CA GLU A 291 1.61 -21.86 -5.56
C GLU A 291 2.80 -20.87 -5.62
N HIS A 292 4.02 -21.37 -5.44
CA HIS A 292 5.22 -20.53 -5.45
C HIS A 292 5.48 -19.94 -6.83
N VAL A 293 5.73 -18.63 -6.88
CA VAL A 293 6.00 -17.86 -8.11
C VAL A 293 7.48 -17.50 -8.22
N GLY A 294 8.05 -16.90 -7.17
CA GLY A 294 9.41 -16.40 -7.18
C GLY A 294 9.83 -15.79 -5.85
N THR A 295 11.06 -15.28 -5.81
CA THR A 295 11.65 -14.69 -4.61
C THR A 295 12.12 -13.27 -4.90
N MET A 296 11.79 -12.33 -4.02
CA MET A 296 12.33 -10.97 -3.98
C MET A 296 13.45 -10.89 -2.93
N THR A 297 14.58 -10.32 -3.31
CA THR A 297 15.67 -9.95 -2.40
C THR A 297 15.89 -8.45 -2.49
N LEU A 298 15.92 -7.75 -1.36
CA LEU A 298 16.25 -6.32 -1.29
C LEU A 298 17.71 -6.17 -0.87
N ASP A 299 18.54 -5.61 -1.75
CA ASP A 299 20.01 -5.64 -1.62
C ASP A 299 20.68 -4.25 -1.69
N ARG A 300 19.90 -3.18 -1.84
CA ARG A 300 20.43 -1.81 -1.93
C ARG A 300 19.49 -0.77 -1.33
N ASN A 301 20.02 0.05 -0.44
CA ASN A 301 19.30 1.21 0.09
C ASN A 301 19.16 2.31 -0.98
N PRO A 302 18.14 3.21 -0.84
CA PRO A 302 18.03 4.39 -1.68
C PRO A 302 19.25 5.31 -1.54
N ASP A 303 19.72 5.87 -2.64
CA ASP A 303 20.76 6.91 -2.63
C ASP A 303 20.21 8.25 -2.09
N ASN A 304 18.91 8.50 -2.29
CA ASN A 304 18.22 9.70 -1.81
C ASN A 304 16.76 9.38 -1.49
N ILE A 305 16.40 9.51 -0.21
CA ILE A 305 15.05 9.20 0.29
C ILE A 305 13.98 10.07 -0.39
N PHE A 306 14.24 11.36 -0.64
CA PHE A 306 13.27 12.24 -1.28
C PHE A 306 13.05 11.87 -2.76
N ALA A 307 14.14 11.66 -3.50
CA ALA A 307 14.07 11.36 -4.94
C ALA A 307 13.47 9.96 -5.22
N GLU A 308 13.66 9.01 -4.32
CA GLU A 308 13.31 7.61 -4.54
C GLU A 308 12.10 7.21 -3.68
N THR A 309 12.20 7.19 -2.35
CA THR A 309 11.14 6.71 -1.46
C THR A 309 9.96 7.68 -1.34
N GLU A 310 10.23 8.99 -1.29
CA GLU A 310 9.17 10.00 -1.20
C GLU A 310 8.49 10.25 -2.55
N SER A 311 9.26 10.26 -3.64
CA SER A 311 8.77 10.59 -4.98
C SER A 311 8.24 9.38 -5.76
N VAL A 312 8.45 8.14 -5.28
CA VAL A 312 7.87 6.96 -5.95
C VAL A 312 6.34 6.99 -5.93
N GLY A 313 5.74 6.71 -7.07
CA GLY A 313 4.31 6.54 -7.23
C GLY A 313 3.97 5.08 -7.52
N PHE A 314 3.03 4.51 -6.78
CA PHE A 314 2.47 3.19 -7.03
C PHE A 314 1.01 3.32 -7.45
N ASN A 315 0.54 2.39 -8.29
CA ASN A 315 -0.87 2.29 -8.64
C ASN A 315 -1.23 0.82 -8.96
N PRO A 316 -2.23 0.22 -8.31
CA PRO A 316 -2.64 -1.16 -8.60
C PRO A 316 -3.19 -1.36 -10.03
N GLY A 317 -3.43 -0.27 -10.77
CA GLY A 317 -3.78 -0.30 -12.19
C GLY A 317 -2.57 -0.28 -13.13
N VAL A 318 -1.34 -0.19 -12.62
CA VAL A 318 -0.12 -0.33 -13.42
C VAL A 318 0.18 -1.82 -13.56
N LEU A 319 -0.27 -2.38 -14.67
CA LEU A 319 -0.28 -3.80 -14.97
C LEU A 319 0.43 -4.04 -16.31
N VAL A 320 0.93 -5.24 -16.52
CA VAL A 320 1.51 -5.68 -17.80
C VAL A 320 0.55 -6.63 -18.51
N ARG A 321 0.83 -6.95 -19.77
CA ARG A 321 0.05 -7.88 -20.59
C ARG A 321 -0.22 -9.20 -19.86
N GLY A 322 -1.46 -9.67 -19.88
CA GLY A 322 -1.86 -10.89 -19.15
C GLY A 322 -2.25 -10.67 -17.70
N MET A 323 -2.34 -9.42 -17.23
CA MET A 323 -2.83 -9.04 -15.92
C MET A 323 -3.88 -7.94 -16.05
N LEU A 324 -5.04 -8.13 -15.44
CA LEU A 324 -6.14 -7.16 -15.44
C LEU A 324 -6.72 -6.98 -14.03
N PRO A 325 -7.35 -5.84 -13.75
CA PRO A 325 -8.13 -5.68 -12.52
C PRO A 325 -9.38 -6.57 -12.55
N SER A 326 -9.84 -6.98 -11.39
CA SER A 326 -11.12 -7.69 -11.24
C SER A 326 -12.28 -6.71 -11.03
N GLU A 327 -13.47 -7.27 -10.86
CA GLU A 327 -14.71 -6.55 -10.54
C GLU A 327 -14.83 -6.12 -9.07
N ASP A 328 -13.79 -6.29 -8.27
CA ASP A 328 -13.72 -5.80 -6.89
C ASP A 328 -13.99 -4.29 -6.83
N ARG A 329 -15.06 -3.89 -6.14
CA ARG A 329 -15.52 -2.50 -6.08
C ARG A 329 -14.50 -1.56 -5.43
N LEU A 330 -13.73 -2.06 -4.46
CA LEU A 330 -12.69 -1.26 -3.82
C LEU A 330 -11.50 -1.11 -4.77
N LEU A 331 -11.09 -2.17 -5.47
CA LEU A 331 -10.02 -2.12 -6.46
C LEU A 331 -10.35 -1.11 -7.57
N GLN A 332 -11.57 -1.12 -8.11
CA GLN A 332 -11.98 -0.22 -9.19
C GLN A 332 -11.81 1.26 -8.82
N GLY A 333 -12.13 1.65 -7.58
CA GLY A 333 -11.87 3.01 -7.11
C GLY A 333 -10.38 3.32 -6.94
N ARG A 334 -9.58 2.34 -6.57
CA ARG A 334 -8.12 2.48 -6.43
C ARG A 334 -7.41 2.75 -7.76
N LEU A 335 -7.94 2.23 -8.88
CA LEU A 335 -7.36 2.46 -10.22
C LEU A 335 -7.28 3.95 -10.58
N PHE A 336 -8.27 4.73 -10.16
CA PHE A 336 -8.27 6.20 -10.35
C PHE A 336 -7.44 6.91 -9.28
N SER A 337 -7.70 6.60 -8.01
CA SER A 337 -7.25 7.38 -6.85
C SER A 337 -5.73 7.52 -6.75
N TYR A 338 -4.98 6.45 -7.06
CA TYR A 338 -3.52 6.43 -6.93
C TYR A 338 -2.83 7.37 -7.92
N SER A 339 -3.21 7.35 -9.19
CA SER A 339 -2.65 8.26 -10.19
C SER A 339 -3.04 9.70 -9.93
N ASP A 340 -4.27 9.95 -9.46
CA ASP A 340 -4.75 11.28 -9.13
C ASP A 340 -3.92 11.92 -8.01
N THR A 341 -3.76 11.19 -6.89
CA THR A 341 -2.97 11.69 -5.77
C THR A 341 -1.50 11.91 -6.13
N GLN A 342 -0.88 11.09 -7.00
CA GLN A 342 0.50 11.31 -7.43
C GLN A 342 0.65 12.55 -8.31
N ARG A 343 -0.31 12.83 -9.20
CA ARG A 343 -0.32 14.08 -9.98
C ARG A 343 -0.42 15.32 -9.10
N HIS A 344 -1.23 15.25 -8.05
CA HIS A 344 -1.34 16.34 -7.07
C HIS A 344 -0.05 16.48 -6.24
N ARG A 345 0.49 15.38 -5.70
CA ARG A 345 1.57 15.38 -4.72
C ARG A 345 2.95 15.62 -5.32
N VAL A 346 3.26 14.97 -6.44
CA VAL A 346 4.58 14.97 -7.08
C VAL A 346 4.58 15.83 -8.36
N GLY A 347 3.48 15.85 -9.06
CA GLY A 347 3.30 16.64 -10.29
C GLY A 347 2.81 15.80 -11.48
N PRO A 348 2.27 16.46 -12.54
CA PRO A 348 1.64 15.77 -13.67
C PRO A 348 2.60 14.85 -14.44
N ASN A 349 3.89 15.19 -14.49
CA ASN A 349 4.93 14.41 -15.16
C ASN A 349 5.72 13.48 -14.22
N TYR A 350 5.17 13.10 -13.05
CA TYR A 350 5.86 12.24 -12.07
C TYR A 350 6.36 10.90 -12.66
N LEU A 351 5.72 10.41 -13.72
CA LEU A 351 6.13 9.18 -14.41
C LEU A 351 7.45 9.33 -15.18
N GLN A 352 7.94 10.56 -15.39
CA GLN A 352 9.25 10.81 -16.00
C GLN A 352 10.40 10.79 -14.98
N LEU A 353 10.11 10.85 -13.69
CA LEU A 353 11.13 10.71 -12.64
C LEU A 353 11.80 9.34 -12.73
N PRO A 354 13.12 9.23 -12.52
CA PRO A 354 13.86 7.95 -12.65
C PRO A 354 13.22 6.79 -11.90
N ILE A 355 12.79 7.01 -10.66
CA ILE A 355 12.18 5.98 -9.82
C ILE A 355 10.83 5.49 -10.35
N ASN A 356 10.10 6.30 -11.10
CA ASN A 356 8.78 5.98 -11.65
C ASN A 356 8.84 5.57 -13.13
N SER A 357 9.90 5.98 -13.83
CA SER A 357 10.03 5.69 -15.25
C SER A 357 10.26 4.21 -15.51
N PRO A 358 9.54 3.60 -16.45
CA PRO A 358 9.85 2.23 -16.84
C PRO A 358 11.23 2.15 -17.50
N LYS A 359 11.86 0.97 -17.40
CA LYS A 359 13.09 0.64 -18.15
C LYS A 359 12.77 0.20 -19.57
N ALA A 360 11.57 -0.31 -19.80
CA ALA A 360 11.05 -0.54 -21.14
C ALA A 360 10.92 0.78 -21.91
N PRO A 361 11.13 0.78 -23.24
CA PRO A 361 10.93 1.97 -24.05
C PRO A 361 9.53 2.53 -23.95
N VAL A 362 9.41 3.85 -23.77
CA VAL A 362 8.12 4.56 -23.79
C VAL A 362 8.00 5.30 -25.11
N ALA A 363 6.98 4.96 -25.89
CA ALA A 363 6.66 5.59 -27.15
C ALA A 363 5.15 5.89 -27.20
N ASN A 364 4.78 7.16 -27.03
CA ASN A 364 3.38 7.61 -27.10
C ASN A 364 3.33 9.08 -27.52
N ASN A 365 2.11 9.59 -27.69
CA ASN A 365 1.86 10.98 -28.08
C ASN A 365 1.56 11.89 -26.87
N GLN A 366 1.76 11.41 -25.64
CA GLN A 366 1.55 12.17 -24.40
C GLN A 366 2.83 12.95 -24.05
N ARG A 367 2.80 14.26 -24.19
CA ARG A 367 3.94 15.13 -23.98
C ARG A 367 3.54 16.49 -23.41
N ASP A 368 4.54 17.29 -23.10
CA ASP A 368 4.39 18.65 -22.59
C ASP A 368 3.84 18.68 -21.13
N GLY A 369 3.20 19.75 -20.70
CA GLY A 369 2.72 19.94 -19.34
C GLY A 369 3.81 20.47 -18.39
N HIS A 370 3.52 20.55 -17.08
CA HIS A 370 4.46 21.11 -16.10
C HIS A 370 5.69 20.22 -15.88
N MET A 371 6.88 20.81 -15.96
CA MET A 371 8.17 20.17 -15.69
C MET A 371 8.41 18.87 -16.49
N PRO A 372 8.15 18.84 -17.80
CA PRO A 372 8.52 17.70 -18.63
C PRO A 372 10.03 17.77 -18.86
N PHE A 373 10.75 16.69 -18.61
CA PHE A 373 12.17 16.67 -18.93
C PHE A 373 12.58 15.63 -19.98
N LYS A 374 11.67 14.74 -20.34
CA LYS A 374 11.82 13.90 -21.53
C LYS A 374 11.27 14.63 -22.74
N GLN A 375 12.14 14.91 -23.71
CA GLN A 375 11.76 15.62 -24.95
C GLN A 375 11.28 14.63 -26.00
N GLN A 376 10.22 14.98 -26.69
CA GLN A 376 9.76 14.32 -27.90
C GLN A 376 9.89 15.28 -29.09
N THR A 377 10.56 14.84 -30.14
CA THR A 377 10.93 15.71 -31.26
C THR A 377 10.07 15.54 -32.51
N SER A 378 9.17 14.54 -32.54
CA SER A 378 8.27 14.33 -33.69
C SER A 378 7.31 15.52 -33.87
N SER A 379 7.11 15.95 -35.11
CA SER A 379 6.06 16.92 -35.46
C SER A 379 4.66 16.31 -35.49
N ILE A 380 4.56 14.98 -35.53
CA ILE A 380 3.31 14.23 -35.47
C ILE A 380 3.13 13.73 -34.02
N ASN A 381 2.04 14.14 -33.40
CA ASN A 381 1.70 13.78 -32.01
C ASN A 381 0.27 13.23 -31.89
N TYR A 382 -0.21 12.60 -32.93
CA TYR A 382 -1.56 12.04 -33.01
C TYR A 382 -1.57 10.75 -33.84
N GLU A 383 -2.49 9.87 -33.51
CA GLU A 383 -2.78 8.61 -34.21
C GLU A 383 -4.32 8.49 -34.36
N PRO A 384 -4.88 8.05 -35.50
CA PRO A 384 -4.18 7.64 -36.72
C PRO A 384 -3.64 8.82 -37.52
N ASN A 385 -2.58 8.56 -38.29
CA ASN A 385 -2.03 9.54 -39.22
C ASN A 385 -1.62 8.87 -40.56
N SER A 386 -1.49 9.66 -41.60
CA SER A 386 -1.09 9.19 -42.93
C SER A 386 0.42 9.27 -43.20
N TYR A 387 1.16 9.75 -42.22
CA TYR A 387 2.63 9.84 -42.29
C TYR A 387 3.23 8.48 -41.89
N ASP A 388 4.35 8.13 -42.49
CA ASP A 388 5.09 6.92 -42.09
C ASP A 388 6.00 7.23 -40.89
N THR A 389 5.36 7.52 -39.75
CA THR A 389 6.03 7.87 -38.51
C THR A 389 5.58 6.97 -37.37
N GLU A 390 6.46 6.77 -36.42
CA GLU A 390 6.16 6.07 -35.15
C GLU A 390 5.87 7.11 -34.04
N PRO A 391 5.17 6.72 -32.95
CA PRO A 391 4.65 5.39 -32.64
C PRO A 391 3.34 5.08 -33.37
N LYS A 392 3.08 3.78 -33.62
CA LYS A 392 1.83 3.25 -34.14
C LYS A 392 1.29 2.14 -33.24
N GLU A 393 -0.04 1.96 -33.25
CA GLU A 393 -0.69 0.82 -32.61
C GLU A 393 -0.24 -0.51 -33.24
N ASN A 394 -0.29 -1.57 -32.44
CA ASN A 394 0.00 -2.92 -32.89
C ASN A 394 -1.11 -3.87 -32.42
N LEU A 395 -1.90 -4.36 -33.37
CA LEU A 395 -3.06 -5.23 -33.11
C LEU A 395 -2.69 -6.56 -32.40
N ALA A 396 -1.41 -6.95 -32.41
CA ALA A 396 -0.95 -8.11 -31.65
C ALA A 396 -1.05 -7.92 -30.12
N PHE A 397 -1.26 -6.68 -29.65
CA PHE A 397 -1.39 -6.34 -28.24
C PHE A 397 -2.81 -5.96 -27.82
N ILE A 398 -3.82 -6.27 -28.64
CA ILE A 398 -5.22 -6.10 -28.24
C ILE A 398 -5.50 -6.98 -27.02
N GLU A 399 -6.11 -6.39 -25.99
CA GLU A 399 -6.56 -7.10 -24.82
C GLU A 399 -7.67 -8.11 -25.19
N PRO A 400 -7.66 -9.31 -24.57
CA PRO A 400 -8.71 -10.29 -24.80
C PRO A 400 -10.07 -9.77 -24.34
N GLU A 401 -11.11 -10.12 -25.07
CA GLU A 401 -12.49 -9.82 -24.67
C GLU A 401 -12.81 -10.41 -23.29
N GLN A 402 -13.51 -9.65 -22.46
CA GLN A 402 -13.97 -10.06 -21.15
C GLN A 402 -15.49 -10.08 -21.11
N GLU A 403 -16.07 -11.21 -20.68
CA GLU A 403 -17.50 -11.28 -20.43
C GLU A 403 -17.84 -10.51 -19.14
N ILE A 404 -18.74 -9.53 -19.23
CA ILE A 404 -19.32 -8.83 -18.08
C ILE A 404 -20.80 -9.20 -18.02
N ARG A 405 -21.26 -9.73 -16.89
CA ARG A 405 -22.65 -10.07 -16.64
C ARG A 405 -23.29 -9.06 -15.72
N GLY A 406 -24.45 -8.59 -16.08
CA GLY A 406 -25.31 -7.74 -15.27
C GLY A 406 -25.82 -6.50 -15.98
N ASP A 407 -26.91 -5.98 -15.42
CA ASP A 407 -27.50 -4.70 -15.81
C ASP A 407 -26.83 -3.56 -15.04
N VAL A 408 -26.94 -2.33 -15.54
CA VAL A 408 -26.60 -1.14 -14.77
C VAL A 408 -27.61 -1.03 -13.60
N ALA A 409 -27.17 -1.51 -12.45
CA ALA A 409 -27.97 -1.46 -11.23
C ALA A 409 -27.86 -0.08 -10.56
N GLY A 410 -28.84 0.23 -9.73
CA GLY A 410 -28.72 1.31 -8.75
C GLY A 410 -27.70 1.00 -7.66
N ARG A 411 -27.75 1.76 -6.55
CA ARG A 411 -26.87 1.56 -5.39
C ARG A 411 -27.35 0.37 -4.56
N LEU A 412 -26.86 -0.82 -4.90
CA LEU A 412 -27.27 -2.07 -4.26
C LEU A 412 -26.20 -2.57 -3.28
N ILE A 413 -26.66 -3.23 -2.21
CA ILE A 413 -25.80 -3.99 -1.33
C ILE A 413 -25.16 -5.14 -2.12
N ALA A 414 -23.88 -5.43 -1.85
CA ALA A 414 -23.18 -6.56 -2.47
C ALA A 414 -23.89 -7.88 -2.12
N GLU A 415 -23.96 -8.78 -3.11
CA GLU A 415 -24.44 -10.14 -2.87
C GLU A 415 -23.53 -10.92 -1.93
N LYS A 416 -24.11 -11.87 -1.18
CA LYS A 416 -23.39 -12.74 -0.24
C LYS A 416 -22.44 -11.96 0.68
N PRO A 417 -22.90 -10.95 1.43
CA PRO A 417 -22.03 -10.07 2.21
C PRO A 417 -21.30 -10.80 3.32
N ASN A 418 -21.88 -11.87 3.91
CA ASN A 418 -21.32 -12.68 5.00
C ASN A 418 -20.30 -11.91 5.87
N ASN A 419 -20.79 -10.88 6.60
CA ASN A 419 -19.94 -9.90 7.28
C ASN A 419 -19.10 -10.48 8.43
N PHE A 420 -19.51 -11.61 9.01
CA PHE A 420 -18.90 -12.15 10.22
C PHE A 420 -18.21 -13.50 10.02
N GLY A 421 -18.53 -14.25 8.96
CA GLY A 421 -18.02 -15.61 8.73
C GLY A 421 -16.49 -15.67 8.68
N HIS A 422 -15.83 -14.72 7.98
CA HIS A 422 -14.37 -14.69 7.92
C HIS A 422 -13.74 -14.27 9.25
N ALA A 423 -14.34 -13.35 10.01
CA ALA A 423 -13.89 -13.03 11.36
C ALA A 423 -13.97 -14.24 12.30
N LYS A 424 -15.04 -15.06 12.17
CA LYS A 424 -15.18 -16.33 12.89
C LYS A 424 -14.09 -17.33 12.53
N GLU A 425 -13.78 -17.48 11.23
CA GLU A 425 -12.69 -18.34 10.80
C GLU A 425 -11.33 -17.89 11.37
N VAL A 426 -11.05 -16.57 11.37
CA VAL A 426 -9.83 -16.01 11.97
C VAL A 426 -9.79 -16.30 13.48
N TRP A 427 -10.88 -16.02 14.19
CA TRP A 427 -11.01 -16.33 15.62
C TRP A 427 -10.74 -17.81 15.93
N ASN A 428 -11.31 -18.71 15.12
CA ASN A 428 -11.15 -20.15 15.30
C ASN A 428 -9.71 -20.64 15.04
N ARG A 429 -8.97 -19.98 14.14
CA ARG A 429 -7.58 -20.30 13.83
C ARG A 429 -6.59 -19.77 14.86
N TYR A 430 -6.98 -18.78 15.66
CA TYR A 430 -6.13 -18.26 16.73
C TYR A 430 -6.01 -19.24 17.88
N SER A 431 -4.80 -19.39 18.41
CA SER A 431 -4.53 -20.01 19.70
C SER A 431 -5.18 -19.26 20.85
N ASP A 432 -5.29 -19.88 22.02
CA ASP A 432 -5.82 -19.19 23.21
C ASP A 432 -5.01 -17.95 23.59
N ALA A 433 -3.70 -17.97 23.36
CA ALA A 433 -2.82 -16.83 23.63
C ALA A 433 -3.11 -15.67 22.65
N GLU A 434 -3.29 -15.95 21.35
CA GLU A 434 -3.63 -14.96 20.34
C GLU A 434 -5.03 -14.37 20.58
N ARG A 435 -6.01 -15.21 20.95
CA ARG A 435 -7.35 -14.74 21.37
C ARG A 435 -7.28 -13.84 22.58
N ALA A 436 -6.47 -14.20 23.58
CA ALA A 436 -6.29 -13.38 24.77
C ALA A 436 -5.64 -12.02 24.44
N ALA A 437 -4.63 -12.01 23.57
CA ALA A 437 -3.99 -10.78 23.10
C ALA A 437 -4.98 -9.89 22.34
N LEU A 438 -5.75 -10.44 21.40
CA LEU A 438 -6.80 -9.73 20.66
C LEU A 438 -7.81 -9.07 21.62
N VAL A 439 -8.33 -9.83 22.56
CA VAL A 439 -9.31 -9.33 23.56
C VAL A 439 -8.68 -8.21 24.40
N LYS A 440 -7.48 -8.42 24.92
CA LYS A 440 -6.75 -7.43 25.72
C LYS A 440 -6.54 -6.14 24.93
N ASN A 441 -6.07 -6.23 23.70
CA ASN A 441 -5.77 -5.06 22.85
C ASN A 441 -7.04 -4.24 22.57
N ILE A 442 -8.21 -4.89 22.37
CA ILE A 442 -9.49 -4.20 22.20
C ILE A 442 -9.92 -3.53 23.51
N VAL A 443 -9.84 -4.25 24.62
CA VAL A 443 -10.25 -3.73 25.96
C VAL A 443 -9.42 -2.50 26.33
N ASP A 444 -8.10 -2.55 26.13
CA ASP A 444 -7.20 -1.43 26.41
C ASP A 444 -7.53 -0.20 25.55
N ASP A 445 -7.80 -0.42 24.27
CA ASP A 445 -8.14 0.65 23.32
C ASP A 445 -9.52 1.28 23.62
N TRP A 446 -10.41 0.51 24.24
CA TRP A 446 -11.74 0.98 24.62
C TRP A 446 -11.81 1.77 25.93
N SER A 447 -10.70 2.02 26.59
CA SER A 447 -10.66 2.70 27.90
C SER A 447 -11.43 4.03 27.93
N ALA A 448 -11.40 4.82 26.84
CA ALA A 448 -12.12 6.09 26.70
C ALA A 448 -13.29 6.07 25.70
N VAL A 449 -13.65 4.90 25.18
CA VAL A 449 -14.75 4.77 24.22
C VAL A 449 -16.10 4.76 24.92
N ARG A 450 -17.08 5.46 24.35
CA ARG A 450 -18.46 5.56 24.87
C ARG A 450 -19.15 4.19 24.94
N GLU A 451 -19.98 4.01 25.93
CA GLU A 451 -20.67 2.73 26.17
C GLU A 451 -21.59 2.30 25.04
N ASP A 452 -22.32 3.24 24.42
CA ASP A 452 -23.21 2.94 23.28
C ASP A 452 -22.45 2.41 22.07
N ILE A 453 -21.21 2.90 21.85
CA ILE A 453 -20.32 2.43 20.79
C ILE A 453 -19.78 1.02 21.12
N LYS A 454 -19.37 0.80 22.39
CA LYS A 454 -18.96 -0.52 22.87
C LYS A 454 -20.05 -1.56 22.66
N ILE A 455 -21.27 -1.26 23.06
CA ILE A 455 -22.45 -2.13 22.91
C ILE A 455 -22.66 -2.53 21.45
N ARG A 456 -22.66 -1.57 20.52
CA ARG A 456 -22.82 -1.90 19.09
C ARG A 456 -21.72 -2.81 18.56
N ASN A 457 -20.46 -2.57 18.92
CA ASN A 457 -19.35 -3.44 18.54
C ASN A 457 -19.45 -4.82 19.18
N LEU A 458 -19.85 -4.92 20.45
CA LEU A 458 -20.09 -6.20 21.12
C LEU A 458 -21.17 -7.04 20.43
N ARG A 459 -22.23 -6.40 19.91
CA ARG A 459 -23.23 -7.09 19.08
C ARG A 459 -22.65 -7.65 17.78
N ASN A 460 -21.74 -6.93 17.14
CA ASN A 460 -21.01 -7.42 15.98
C ASN A 460 -20.09 -8.59 16.36
N PHE A 461 -19.33 -8.48 17.45
CA PHE A 461 -18.45 -9.56 17.93
C PHE A 461 -19.24 -10.80 18.38
N TYR A 462 -20.45 -10.62 18.92
CA TYR A 462 -21.33 -11.75 19.27
C TYR A 462 -21.74 -12.57 18.03
N GLN A 463 -21.95 -11.92 16.90
CA GLN A 463 -22.23 -12.61 15.63
C GLN A 463 -20.99 -13.32 15.06
N VAL A 464 -19.78 -12.92 15.44
CA VAL A 464 -18.56 -13.66 15.14
C VAL A 464 -18.50 -14.91 16.00
N ASP A 465 -18.47 -14.72 17.32
CA ASP A 465 -18.46 -15.77 18.33
C ASP A 465 -18.94 -15.22 19.69
N PRO A 466 -19.91 -15.90 20.37
CA PRO A 466 -20.37 -15.49 21.68
C PRO A 466 -19.26 -15.40 22.74
N GLU A 467 -18.24 -16.28 22.68
CA GLU A 467 -17.10 -16.26 23.59
C GLU A 467 -16.24 -15.01 23.37
N PHE A 468 -15.97 -14.64 22.10
CA PHE A 468 -15.25 -13.42 21.78
C PHE A 468 -15.91 -12.18 22.41
N ALA A 469 -17.21 -11.99 22.14
CA ALA A 469 -17.97 -10.89 22.73
C ALA A 469 -17.97 -10.90 24.26
N SER A 470 -18.17 -12.08 24.87
CA SER A 470 -18.19 -12.24 26.33
C SER A 470 -16.88 -11.88 26.99
N ARG A 471 -15.75 -12.29 26.39
CA ARG A 471 -14.40 -11.93 26.91
C ARG A 471 -14.14 -10.43 26.83
N VAL A 472 -14.51 -9.76 25.72
CA VAL A 472 -14.37 -8.30 25.58
C VAL A 472 -15.30 -7.57 26.54
N ALA A 473 -16.55 -7.98 26.66
CA ALA A 473 -17.52 -7.40 27.59
C ALA A 473 -17.06 -7.47 29.04
N ALA A 474 -16.54 -8.63 29.47
CA ALA A 474 -15.99 -8.82 30.81
C ALA A 474 -14.84 -7.84 31.11
N GLY A 475 -13.96 -7.59 30.14
CA GLY A 475 -12.85 -6.63 30.28
C GLY A 475 -13.29 -5.16 30.32
N THR A 476 -14.48 -4.83 29.80
CA THR A 476 -14.96 -3.45 29.71
C THR A 476 -16.08 -3.14 30.71
N GLY A 477 -16.57 -4.14 31.44
CA GLY A 477 -17.65 -3.98 32.43
C GLY A 477 -19.05 -3.81 31.83
N VAL A 478 -19.22 -4.05 30.52
CA VAL A 478 -20.55 -4.00 29.86
C VAL A 478 -21.34 -5.28 30.13
N ASN A 479 -22.59 -5.18 30.50
CA ASN A 479 -23.46 -6.33 30.65
C ASN A 479 -23.96 -6.83 29.29
N LEU A 480 -23.26 -7.77 28.69
CA LEU A 480 -23.53 -8.28 27.34
C LEU A 480 -24.93 -8.88 27.20
N GLU A 481 -25.44 -9.61 28.24
CA GLU A 481 -26.71 -10.32 28.18
C GLU A 481 -27.91 -9.39 27.91
N GLU A 482 -27.85 -8.16 28.41
CA GLU A 482 -28.91 -7.16 28.19
C GLU A 482 -28.98 -6.67 26.75
N HIS A 483 -27.91 -6.87 25.95
CA HIS A 483 -27.75 -6.25 24.64
C HIS A 483 -27.73 -7.23 23.47
N VAL A 484 -27.77 -8.55 23.71
CA VAL A 484 -27.71 -9.58 22.68
C VAL A 484 -28.88 -10.56 22.70
N ALA A 485 -29.92 -10.30 23.51
CA ALA A 485 -31.06 -11.19 23.64
C ALA A 485 -31.77 -11.46 22.30
N ASP A 486 -31.81 -10.50 21.42
CA ASP A 486 -32.40 -10.56 20.07
C ASP A 486 -31.50 -11.24 19.04
N LEU A 487 -30.26 -11.57 19.38
CA LEU A 487 -29.31 -12.27 18.53
C LEU A 487 -29.20 -13.77 18.90
N LYS A 488 -29.80 -14.20 20.02
CA LYS A 488 -29.89 -15.59 20.46
C LYS A 488 -30.97 -16.33 19.70
#